data_0b658dffabe26e5428861ea51e2f5c4b
#
_entry.id   0b658dffabe26e5428861ea51e2f5c4b
#
_cell.length_a   1.000
_cell.length_b   1.000
_cell.length_c   1.000
_cell.angle_alpha   90.00
_cell.angle_beta   90.00
_cell.angle_gamma   90.00
#
_symmetry.space_group_name_H-M   'P 1'
#
loop_
_entity.id
_entity.type
_entity.pdbx_description
1 polymer ?
#
loop_
_entity_poly.entity_id
_entity_poly.type
_entity_poly.pdbx_seq_one_letter_code
_entity_poly.pdbx_strand_id
1 'polypeptide(L)'
;MKKKYFFFDIDGTLTDKASGEVVPSARVALKELQAKGHFVAIATGRAHYKASGFLENVGLHDMVCCGGGGLVINDELIRNTPLDLEKAKTILKEELDLGYGALLMLDDSVDVYAKDDKFRQQCGPRQEPTHYIIDPNLDYDALDVIYKMYFSIPREEEYKLKHKDLLGNLRFRPEYLMYQYDEKHKGIMDMMDYLHAPVEDVVV
;
A
#
# COMPACT_ATOMS: atom_id res chain seq x y z
N MET A 1 -28.70 9.81 -16.85
CA MET A 1 -27.55 10.51 -16.23
C MET A 1 -26.28 9.91 -16.84
N LYS A 2 -25.24 10.69 -17.14
CA LYS A 2 -23.96 10.16 -17.66
C LYS A 2 -23.31 9.33 -16.58
N LYS A 3 -22.80 8.13 -16.90
CA LYS A 3 -22.04 7.28 -15.96
C LYS A 3 -20.77 8.00 -15.54
N LYS A 4 -20.47 7.99 -14.24
CA LYS A 4 -19.24 8.50 -13.65
C LYS A 4 -18.50 7.34 -12.95
N TYR A 5 -17.19 7.54 -12.69
CA TYR A 5 -16.28 6.58 -12.08
C TYR A 5 -15.73 7.19 -10.79
N PHE A 6 -16.26 6.73 -9.66
CA PHE A 6 -15.93 7.26 -8.34
C PHE A 6 -14.86 6.40 -7.68
N PHE A 7 -13.81 7.03 -7.17
CA PHE A 7 -12.75 6.39 -6.41
C PHE A 7 -12.67 7.01 -5.03
N PHE A 8 -12.78 6.20 -4.00
CA PHE A 8 -12.76 6.65 -2.61
C PHE A 8 -11.53 6.12 -1.88
N ASP A 9 -10.84 6.98 -1.14
CA ASP A 9 -9.88 6.53 -0.15
C ASP A 9 -10.60 5.92 1.06
N ILE A 10 -9.90 5.04 1.80
CA ILE A 10 -10.46 4.39 2.99
C ILE A 10 -10.26 5.27 4.22
N ASP A 11 -8.98 5.55 4.52
CA ASP A 11 -8.55 6.05 5.82
C ASP A 11 -8.85 7.55 5.99
N GLY A 12 -9.90 7.85 6.78
CA GLY A 12 -10.37 9.21 7.02
C GLY A 12 -11.27 9.78 5.92
N THR A 13 -11.70 8.94 4.95
CA THR A 13 -12.72 9.26 3.93
C THR A 13 -13.95 8.39 4.14
N LEU A 14 -13.83 7.08 3.95
CA LEU A 14 -14.91 6.12 4.20
C LEU A 14 -14.96 5.68 5.67
N THR A 15 -13.86 5.82 6.39
CA THR A 15 -13.77 5.48 7.80
C THR A 15 -13.56 6.70 8.69
N ASP A 16 -14.08 6.64 9.90
CA ASP A 16 -13.75 7.57 10.97
C ASP A 16 -12.29 7.39 11.41
N LYS A 17 -11.56 8.49 11.57
CA LYS A 17 -10.12 8.46 11.91
C LYS A 17 -9.84 7.89 13.30
N ALA A 18 -10.77 8.04 14.24
CA ALA A 18 -10.56 7.63 15.62
C ALA A 18 -10.91 6.16 15.84
N SER A 19 -12.03 5.69 15.26
CA SER A 19 -12.50 4.32 15.42
C SER A 19 -12.00 3.37 14.33
N GLY A 20 -11.66 3.88 13.14
CA GLY A 20 -11.37 3.08 11.95
C GLY A 20 -12.61 2.41 11.34
N GLU A 21 -13.80 2.66 11.88
CA GLU A 21 -15.05 2.09 11.40
C GLU A 21 -15.63 2.85 10.22
N VAL A 22 -16.37 2.14 9.36
CA VAL A 22 -17.04 2.76 8.20
C VAL A 22 -18.13 3.71 8.70
N VAL A 23 -18.07 4.96 8.26
CA VAL A 23 -19.07 5.98 8.59
C VAL A 23 -20.42 5.58 7.96
N PRO A 24 -21.54 5.58 8.74
CA PRO A 24 -22.85 5.18 8.22
C PRO A 24 -23.30 5.93 6.96
N SER A 25 -23.03 7.24 6.89
CA SER A 25 -23.33 8.05 5.70
C SER A 25 -22.52 7.64 4.46
N ALA A 26 -21.28 7.17 4.64
CA ALA A 26 -20.48 6.65 3.53
C ALA A 26 -21.12 5.39 2.92
N ARG A 27 -21.61 4.45 3.76
CA ARG A 27 -22.34 3.26 3.26
C ARG A 27 -23.56 3.62 2.43
N VAL A 28 -24.33 4.63 2.88
CA VAL A 28 -25.51 5.11 2.14
C VAL A 28 -25.07 5.70 0.80
N ALA A 29 -24.05 6.56 0.80
CA ALA A 29 -23.57 7.22 -0.42
C ALA A 29 -23.06 6.21 -1.46
N LEU A 30 -22.26 5.21 -1.04
CA LEU A 30 -21.76 4.16 -1.95
C LEU A 30 -22.92 3.40 -2.62
N LYS A 31 -23.91 2.98 -1.84
CA LYS A 31 -25.11 2.28 -2.36
C LYS A 31 -25.92 3.16 -3.32
N GLU A 32 -26.10 4.43 -3.02
CA GLU A 32 -26.84 5.36 -3.89
C GLU A 32 -26.11 5.60 -5.22
N LEU A 33 -24.79 5.72 -5.21
CA LEU A 33 -24.01 5.86 -6.42
C LEU A 33 -24.11 4.62 -7.31
N GLN A 34 -23.98 3.44 -6.73
CA GLN A 34 -24.18 2.17 -7.44
C GLN A 34 -25.59 2.05 -8.01
N ALA A 35 -26.62 2.40 -7.22
CA ALA A 35 -28.04 2.35 -7.65
C ALA A 35 -28.33 3.31 -8.81
N LYS A 36 -27.57 4.41 -8.92
CA LYS A 36 -27.66 5.36 -10.06
C LYS A 36 -26.87 4.90 -11.28
N GLY A 37 -26.25 3.71 -11.25
CA GLY A 37 -25.49 3.13 -12.36
C GLY A 37 -24.09 3.66 -12.53
N HIS A 38 -23.52 4.33 -11.52
CA HIS A 38 -22.14 4.75 -11.51
C HIS A 38 -21.20 3.57 -11.21
N PHE A 39 -19.96 3.67 -11.67
CA PHE A 39 -18.89 2.80 -11.22
C PHE A 39 -18.35 3.34 -9.89
N VAL A 40 -18.15 2.47 -8.91
CA VAL A 40 -17.66 2.88 -7.59
C VAL A 40 -16.55 1.92 -7.14
N ALA A 41 -15.38 2.44 -6.87
CA ALA A 41 -14.21 1.68 -6.47
C ALA A 41 -13.49 2.33 -5.28
N ILE A 42 -12.58 1.57 -4.66
CA ILE A 42 -11.66 2.08 -3.65
C ILE A 42 -10.34 2.49 -4.32
N ALA A 43 -9.65 3.51 -3.77
CA ALA A 43 -8.28 3.85 -4.10
C ALA A 43 -7.47 4.05 -2.81
N THR A 44 -6.67 3.05 -2.40
CA THR A 44 -6.03 3.01 -1.09
C THR A 44 -4.53 2.72 -1.15
N GLY A 45 -3.78 3.21 -0.14
CA GLY A 45 -2.40 2.80 0.11
C GLY A 45 -2.26 1.43 0.78
N ARG A 46 -3.37 0.84 1.28
CA ARG A 46 -3.34 -0.49 1.91
C ARG A 46 -2.95 -1.56 0.90
N ALA A 47 -2.21 -2.59 1.35
CA ALA A 47 -1.97 -3.80 0.57
C ALA A 47 -3.30 -4.52 0.27
N HIS A 48 -3.33 -5.31 -0.80
CA HIS A 48 -4.55 -6.02 -1.23
C HIS A 48 -5.09 -6.93 -0.13
N TYR A 49 -4.26 -7.82 0.44
CA TYR A 49 -4.67 -8.74 1.51
C TYR A 49 -5.34 -8.02 2.70
N LYS A 50 -4.94 -6.77 2.96
CA LYS A 50 -5.47 -5.95 4.06
C LYS A 50 -6.73 -5.18 3.68
N ALA A 51 -6.89 -4.84 2.42
CA ALA A 51 -8.01 -4.03 1.92
C ALA A 51 -9.20 -4.88 1.45
N SER A 52 -8.98 -6.16 1.08
CA SER A 52 -10.01 -7.05 0.53
C SER A 52 -11.20 -7.23 1.47
N GLY A 53 -10.96 -7.45 2.76
CA GLY A 53 -12.05 -7.55 3.74
C GLY A 53 -12.83 -6.23 3.93
N PHE A 54 -12.20 -5.08 3.73
CA PHE A 54 -12.89 -3.80 3.73
C PHE A 54 -13.74 -3.63 2.48
N LEU A 55 -13.22 -4.01 1.31
CA LEU A 55 -13.94 -3.98 0.03
C LEU A 55 -15.25 -4.77 0.12
N GLU A 56 -15.17 -6.02 0.59
CA GLU A 56 -16.33 -6.89 0.85
C GLU A 56 -17.33 -6.26 1.84
N ASN A 57 -16.81 -5.73 2.97
CA ASN A 57 -17.64 -5.12 4.03
C ASN A 57 -18.46 -3.92 3.54
N VAL A 58 -17.97 -3.17 2.55
CA VAL A 58 -18.72 -2.02 1.98
C VAL A 58 -19.54 -2.39 0.73
N GLY A 59 -19.46 -3.63 0.25
CA GLY A 59 -20.21 -4.13 -0.91
C GLY A 59 -19.70 -3.59 -2.24
N LEU A 60 -18.37 -3.39 -2.35
CA LEU A 60 -17.68 -3.04 -3.56
C LEU A 60 -16.83 -4.23 -4.04
N HIS A 61 -16.46 -4.25 -5.33
CA HIS A 61 -15.77 -5.35 -5.99
C HIS A 61 -14.50 -4.91 -6.74
N ASP A 62 -14.29 -3.60 -6.84
CA ASP A 62 -13.20 -3.01 -7.62
C ASP A 62 -12.34 -2.10 -6.74
N MET A 63 -11.02 -2.18 -6.90
CA MET A 63 -10.11 -1.44 -6.05
C MET A 63 -8.76 -1.16 -6.73
N VAL A 64 -8.26 0.04 -6.57
CA VAL A 64 -6.85 0.40 -6.70
C VAL A 64 -6.25 0.32 -5.30
N CYS A 65 -5.29 -0.57 -5.09
CA CYS A 65 -4.63 -0.79 -3.79
C CYS A 65 -3.10 -0.68 -3.89
N CYS A 66 -2.39 -1.00 -2.81
CA CYS A 66 -0.92 -0.96 -2.78
C CYS A 66 -0.35 0.39 -3.23
N GLY A 67 -1.02 1.53 -2.91
CA GLY A 67 -0.57 2.85 -3.34
C GLY A 67 -0.68 3.12 -4.85
N GLY A 68 -1.46 2.33 -5.59
CA GLY A 68 -1.62 2.40 -7.04
C GLY A 68 -1.01 1.22 -7.81
N GLY A 69 -0.17 0.40 -7.14
CA GLY A 69 0.46 -0.77 -7.75
C GLY A 69 -0.50 -1.94 -7.94
N GLY A 70 -1.52 -2.07 -7.08
CA GLY A 70 -2.50 -3.15 -7.11
C GLY A 70 -3.77 -2.76 -7.85
N LEU A 71 -4.28 -3.66 -8.70
CA LEU A 71 -5.52 -3.50 -9.45
C LEU A 71 -6.41 -4.71 -9.22
N VAL A 72 -7.57 -4.49 -8.60
CA VAL A 72 -8.59 -5.50 -8.32
C VAL A 72 -9.81 -5.19 -9.16
N ILE A 73 -10.29 -6.18 -9.90
CA ILE A 73 -11.48 -6.11 -10.75
C ILE A 73 -12.37 -7.30 -10.45
N ASN A 74 -13.62 -7.04 -10.09
CA ASN A 74 -14.58 -8.07 -9.72
C ASN A 74 -14.02 -9.05 -8.65
N ASP A 75 -13.44 -8.51 -7.59
CA ASP A 75 -12.82 -9.24 -6.47
C ASP A 75 -11.52 -10.01 -6.83
N GLU A 76 -11.02 -9.91 -8.05
CA GLU A 76 -9.80 -10.56 -8.47
C GLU A 76 -8.63 -9.58 -8.56
N LEU A 77 -7.51 -9.90 -7.89
CA LEU A 77 -6.26 -9.14 -8.01
C LEU A 77 -5.59 -9.46 -9.35
N ILE A 78 -5.83 -8.62 -10.35
CA ILE A 78 -5.30 -8.84 -11.71
C ILE A 78 -3.88 -8.30 -11.90
N ARG A 79 -3.41 -7.43 -11.01
CA ARG A 79 -2.05 -6.89 -11.01
C ARG A 79 -1.63 -6.47 -9.60
N ASN A 80 -0.39 -6.77 -9.26
CA ASN A 80 0.31 -6.17 -8.13
C ASN A 80 1.73 -5.80 -8.57
N THR A 81 1.99 -4.52 -8.78
CA THR A 81 3.26 -3.99 -9.28
C THR A 81 4.25 -3.89 -8.12
N PRO A 82 5.41 -4.55 -8.19
CA PRO A 82 6.45 -4.42 -7.18
C PRO A 82 7.15 -3.06 -7.28
N LEU A 83 8.00 -2.77 -6.31
CA LEU A 83 8.95 -1.66 -6.38
C LEU A 83 9.95 -1.90 -7.53
N ASP A 84 10.52 -0.81 -8.05
CA ASP A 84 11.71 -0.90 -8.92
C ASP A 84 12.82 -1.58 -8.12
N LEU A 85 13.21 -2.78 -8.55
CA LEU A 85 14.08 -3.67 -7.79
C LEU A 85 15.48 -3.09 -7.57
N GLU A 86 16.05 -2.44 -8.59
CA GLU A 86 17.39 -1.85 -8.49
C GLU A 86 17.41 -0.67 -7.50
N LYS A 87 16.39 0.18 -7.54
CA LYS A 87 16.23 1.27 -6.58
C LYS A 87 15.97 0.73 -5.18
N ALA A 88 15.14 -0.30 -5.04
CA ALA A 88 14.85 -0.92 -3.76
C ALA A 88 16.13 -1.53 -3.14
N LYS A 89 16.94 -2.26 -3.91
CA LYS A 89 18.22 -2.79 -3.45
C LYS A 89 19.22 -1.69 -3.08
N THR A 90 19.25 -0.59 -3.82
CA THR A 90 20.09 0.56 -3.51
C THR A 90 19.76 1.18 -2.16
N ILE A 91 18.45 1.39 -1.89
CA ILE A 91 17.96 1.91 -0.61
C ILE A 91 18.24 0.89 0.50
N LEU A 92 17.91 -0.39 0.28
CA LEU A 92 18.13 -1.46 1.26
C LEU A 92 19.58 -1.53 1.70
N LYS A 93 20.51 -1.48 0.74
CA LYS A 93 21.94 -1.46 1.05
C LYS A 93 22.35 -0.25 1.87
N GLU A 94 21.91 0.95 1.48
CA GLU A 94 22.23 2.18 2.23
C GLU A 94 21.75 2.11 3.68
N GLU A 95 20.50 1.70 3.89
CA GLU A 95 19.89 1.64 5.22
C GLU A 95 20.58 0.59 6.12
N LEU A 96 20.94 -0.58 5.55
CA LEU A 96 21.68 -1.61 6.26
C LEU A 96 23.11 -1.18 6.60
N ASP A 97 23.80 -0.49 5.68
CA ASP A 97 25.16 0.06 5.90
C ASP A 97 25.16 1.13 7.00
N LEU A 98 24.07 1.89 7.13
CA LEU A 98 23.85 2.84 8.22
C LEU A 98 23.48 2.16 9.56
N GLY A 99 23.23 0.87 9.55
CA GLY A 99 22.98 0.09 10.74
C GLY A 99 21.53 -0.04 11.15
N TYR A 100 20.56 0.27 10.28
CA TYR A 100 19.13 0.10 10.56
C TYR A 100 18.67 -1.33 10.27
N GLY A 101 17.66 -1.77 11.00
CA GLY A 101 16.97 -3.03 10.74
C GLY A 101 15.97 -2.90 9.61
N ALA A 102 15.80 -3.93 8.80
CA ALA A 102 14.90 -3.96 7.65
C ALA A 102 13.84 -5.06 7.78
N LEU A 103 12.65 -4.79 7.27
CA LEU A 103 11.61 -5.78 7.00
C LEU A 103 11.18 -5.63 5.54
N LEU A 104 11.07 -6.75 4.82
CA LEU A 104 10.67 -6.77 3.41
C LEU A 104 9.35 -7.53 3.25
N MET A 105 8.44 -7.01 2.44
CA MET A 105 7.28 -7.74 1.95
C MET A 105 7.59 -8.23 0.53
N LEU A 106 7.61 -9.55 0.36
CA LEU A 106 7.96 -10.22 -0.89
C LEU A 106 6.74 -10.79 -1.60
N ASP A 107 5.58 -10.73 -0.97
CA ASP A 107 4.30 -11.19 -1.48
C ASP A 107 3.13 -10.34 -0.94
N ASP A 108 1.90 -10.69 -1.31
CA ASP A 108 0.68 -10.05 -0.81
C ASP A 108 0.12 -10.81 0.40
N SER A 109 0.83 -10.76 1.52
CA SER A 109 0.45 -11.42 2.76
C SER A 109 0.80 -10.59 4.00
N VAL A 110 0.55 -11.15 5.19
CA VAL A 110 0.98 -10.59 6.49
C VAL A 110 2.47 -10.80 6.76
N ASP A 111 3.16 -11.55 5.91
CA ASP A 111 4.53 -11.95 6.11
C ASP A 111 5.51 -10.82 5.84
N VAL A 112 6.48 -10.70 6.71
CA VAL A 112 7.64 -9.82 6.51
C VAL A 112 8.91 -10.61 6.73
N TYR A 113 9.86 -10.42 5.84
CA TYR A 113 11.11 -11.15 5.79
C TYR A 113 12.27 -10.28 6.27
N ALA A 114 13.17 -10.84 7.07
CA ALA A 114 14.38 -10.18 7.53
C ALA A 114 15.49 -11.17 7.80
N LYS A 115 16.77 -10.73 7.76
CA LYS A 115 17.93 -11.56 8.17
C LYS A 115 18.02 -11.72 9.68
N ASP A 116 17.56 -10.74 10.42
CA ASP A 116 17.68 -10.67 11.87
C ASP A 116 16.50 -9.93 12.50
N ASP A 117 16.50 -9.83 13.81
CA ASP A 117 15.47 -9.17 14.60
C ASP A 117 15.75 -7.68 14.89
N LYS A 118 16.69 -7.08 14.20
CA LYS A 118 17.19 -5.75 14.48
C LYS A 118 16.11 -4.66 14.37
N PHE A 119 15.20 -4.79 13.38
CA PHE A 119 14.08 -3.85 13.24
C PHE A 119 13.26 -3.75 14.53
N ARG A 120 12.81 -4.91 15.09
CA ARG A 120 12.01 -4.93 16.32
C ARG A 120 12.81 -4.49 17.55
N GLN A 121 14.10 -4.78 17.59
CA GLN A 121 14.98 -4.34 18.67
C GLN A 121 15.14 -2.82 18.69
N GLN A 122 15.15 -2.17 17.52
CA GLN A 122 15.36 -0.73 17.39
C GLN A 122 14.08 0.10 17.53
N CYS A 123 12.95 -0.36 16.98
CA CYS A 123 11.71 0.45 16.98
C CYS A 123 10.46 -0.30 17.49
N GLY A 124 10.64 -1.52 18.02
CA GLY A 124 9.53 -2.35 18.48
C GLY A 124 8.77 -3.04 17.34
N PRO A 125 7.75 -3.83 17.68
CA PRO A 125 6.94 -4.52 16.69
C PRO A 125 6.06 -3.53 15.91
N ARG A 126 5.72 -3.87 14.67
CA ARG A 126 4.68 -3.16 13.92
C ARG A 126 3.34 -3.31 14.65
N GLN A 127 2.52 -2.26 14.60
CA GLN A 127 1.17 -2.30 15.23
C GLN A 127 0.18 -3.17 14.46
N GLU A 128 0.45 -3.40 13.19
CA GLU A 128 -0.41 -4.22 12.34
C GLU A 128 -0.13 -5.70 12.59
N PRO A 129 -1.12 -6.57 12.43
CA PRO A 129 -0.89 -8.01 12.41
C PRO A 129 0.26 -8.33 11.43
N THR A 130 1.31 -8.93 11.93
CA THR A 130 2.55 -9.18 11.18
C THR A 130 3.14 -10.51 11.60
N HIS A 131 3.40 -11.36 10.63
CA HIS A 131 4.17 -12.59 10.83
C HIS A 131 5.63 -12.34 10.40
N TYR A 132 6.56 -12.45 11.36
CA TYR A 132 7.97 -12.16 11.11
C TYR A 132 8.71 -13.45 10.74
N ILE A 133 9.25 -13.52 9.55
CA ILE A 133 10.08 -14.60 9.04
C ILE A 133 11.53 -14.14 9.12
N ILE A 134 12.24 -14.65 10.11
CA ILE A 134 13.66 -14.33 10.32
C ILE A 134 14.50 -15.46 9.72
N ASP A 135 15.20 -15.17 8.64
CA ASP A 135 16.12 -16.09 7.97
C ASP A 135 17.51 -15.47 7.86
N PRO A 136 18.48 -15.92 8.69
CA PRO A 136 19.85 -15.41 8.62
C PRO A 136 20.55 -15.66 7.27
N ASN A 137 20.02 -16.58 6.45
CA ASN A 137 20.56 -16.89 5.13
C ASN A 137 19.85 -16.12 4.01
N LEU A 138 18.85 -15.29 4.30
CA LEU A 138 18.16 -14.49 3.31
C LEU A 138 19.17 -13.64 2.53
N ASP A 139 19.32 -13.93 1.25
CA ASP A 139 20.22 -13.17 0.37
C ASP A 139 19.47 -12.00 -0.27
N TYR A 140 19.73 -10.80 0.19
CA TYR A 140 19.08 -9.58 -0.32
C TYR A 140 19.46 -9.28 -1.78
N ASP A 141 20.64 -9.68 -2.22
CA ASP A 141 21.09 -9.49 -3.60
C ASP A 141 20.40 -10.46 -4.58
N ALA A 142 20.01 -11.65 -4.08
CA ALA A 142 19.31 -12.65 -4.85
C ALA A 142 17.80 -12.42 -4.96
N LEU A 143 17.24 -11.41 -4.27
CA LEU A 143 15.82 -11.11 -4.39
C LEU A 143 15.47 -10.66 -5.81
N ASP A 144 14.35 -11.16 -6.32
CA ASP A 144 13.79 -10.84 -7.64
C ASP A 144 12.53 -9.96 -7.55
N VAL A 145 11.96 -9.81 -6.35
CA VAL A 145 10.76 -9.01 -6.10
C VAL A 145 10.76 -8.39 -4.71
N ILE A 146 10.33 -7.14 -4.60
CA ILE A 146 10.06 -6.44 -3.34
C ILE A 146 8.83 -5.56 -3.55
N TYR A 147 7.78 -5.74 -2.74
CA TYR A 147 6.57 -4.91 -2.79
C TYR A 147 6.61 -3.75 -1.82
N LYS A 148 7.25 -3.96 -0.66
CA LYS A 148 7.32 -2.95 0.39
C LYS A 148 8.53 -3.20 1.29
N MET A 149 9.12 -2.12 1.81
CA MET A 149 10.21 -2.18 2.76
C MET A 149 9.92 -1.29 3.97
N TYR A 150 10.38 -1.70 5.13
CA TYR A 150 10.35 -0.91 6.35
C TYR A 150 11.73 -0.87 6.97
N PHE A 151 12.16 0.30 7.41
CA PHE A 151 13.46 0.49 8.04
C PHE A 151 13.31 1.20 9.37
N SER A 152 14.04 0.73 10.38
CA SER A 152 14.01 1.26 11.75
C SER A 152 14.80 2.58 11.89
N ILE A 153 14.73 3.44 10.88
CA ILE A 153 15.33 4.77 10.95
C ILE A 153 14.38 5.75 11.62
N PRO A 154 14.77 6.41 12.74
CA PRO A 154 13.96 7.42 13.36
C PRO A 154 13.94 8.71 12.52
N ARG A 155 12.88 9.51 12.70
CA ARG A 155 12.65 10.74 11.90
C ARG A 155 13.82 11.72 11.95
N GLU A 156 14.41 11.90 13.10
CA GLU A 156 15.53 12.81 13.34
C GLU A 156 16.83 12.39 12.64
N GLU A 157 16.91 11.14 12.18
CA GLU A 157 18.08 10.60 11.46
C GLU A 157 17.89 10.51 9.94
N GLU A 158 16.70 10.83 9.44
CA GLU A 158 16.32 10.74 8.03
C GLU A 158 17.23 11.55 7.10
N TYR A 159 17.87 12.59 7.61
CA TYR A 159 18.85 13.40 6.88
C TYR A 159 20.11 12.62 6.43
N LYS A 160 20.35 11.44 7.00
CA LYS A 160 21.47 10.56 6.62
C LYS A 160 21.23 9.85 5.28
N LEU A 161 19.99 9.74 4.84
CA LEU A 161 19.61 9.01 3.64
C LEU A 161 19.85 9.84 2.38
N LYS A 162 20.68 9.32 1.48
CA LYS A 162 20.99 9.95 0.19
C LYS A 162 20.03 9.49 -0.91
N HIS A 163 19.50 8.28 -0.78
CA HIS A 163 18.68 7.63 -1.80
C HIS A 163 17.18 7.55 -1.43
N LYS A 164 16.76 8.25 -0.36
CA LYS A 164 15.40 8.22 0.14
C LYS A 164 14.35 8.45 -0.94
N ASP A 165 14.57 9.42 -1.81
CA ASP A 165 13.58 9.86 -2.80
C ASP A 165 13.62 9.07 -4.13
N LEU A 166 14.39 7.97 -4.20
CA LEU A 166 14.38 7.08 -5.36
C LEU A 166 13.05 6.32 -5.52
N LEU A 167 12.34 6.08 -4.41
CA LEU A 167 11.04 5.42 -4.36
C LEU A 167 10.05 6.20 -3.51
N GLY A 168 8.76 5.93 -3.71
CA GLY A 168 7.71 6.43 -2.86
C GLY A 168 7.92 6.01 -1.41
N ASN A 169 7.92 6.97 -0.50
CA ASN A 169 8.17 6.71 0.90
C ASN A 169 7.19 7.47 1.79
N LEU A 170 6.89 6.89 2.93
CA LEU A 170 6.03 7.54 3.91
C LEU A 170 6.35 7.07 5.32
N ARG A 171 5.94 7.87 6.30
CA ARG A 171 6.20 7.63 7.69
C ARG A 171 4.89 7.70 8.48
N PHE A 172 4.39 6.54 8.89
CA PHE A 172 3.24 6.48 9.80
C PHE A 172 3.62 6.70 11.26
N ARG A 173 4.90 6.42 11.60
CA ARG A 173 5.45 6.56 12.93
C ARG A 173 6.82 7.21 12.91
N PRO A 174 7.18 7.96 13.97
CA PRO A 174 8.50 8.57 14.04
C PRO A 174 9.65 7.56 14.04
N GLU A 175 9.42 6.31 14.49
CA GLU A 175 10.45 5.31 14.72
C GLU A 175 10.92 4.59 13.45
N TYR A 176 10.10 4.57 12.38
CA TYR A 176 10.47 3.85 11.15
C TYR A 176 9.96 4.52 9.87
N LEU A 177 10.69 4.32 8.78
CA LEU A 177 10.36 4.75 7.43
C LEU A 177 9.88 3.55 6.62
N MET A 178 8.91 3.76 5.74
CA MET A 178 8.38 2.74 4.84
C MET A 178 8.53 3.19 3.39
N TYR A 179 8.92 2.27 2.52
CA TYR A 179 8.92 2.44 1.08
C TYR A 179 7.84 1.55 0.46
N GLN A 180 7.06 2.13 -0.43
CA GLN A 180 6.02 1.44 -1.18
C GLN A 180 5.78 2.12 -2.52
N TYR A 181 5.05 1.46 -3.39
CA TYR A 181 4.48 2.12 -4.58
C TYR A 181 3.58 3.27 -4.12
N ASP A 182 3.72 4.46 -4.70
CA ASP A 182 2.99 5.67 -4.28
C ASP A 182 2.58 6.53 -5.49
N GLU A 183 1.80 5.91 -6.37
CA GLU A 183 1.24 6.57 -7.56
C GLU A 183 -0.24 6.19 -7.72
N LYS A 184 -1.06 6.47 -6.69
CA LYS A 184 -2.51 6.15 -6.71
C LYS A 184 -3.21 6.67 -7.96
N HIS A 185 -2.86 7.88 -8.41
CA HIS A 185 -3.42 8.46 -9.62
C HIS A 185 -3.17 7.60 -10.86
N LYS A 186 -1.97 7.03 -10.98
CA LYS A 186 -1.60 6.14 -12.08
C LYS A 186 -2.38 4.83 -12.02
N GLY A 187 -2.55 4.27 -10.81
CA GLY A 187 -3.41 3.10 -10.64
C GLY A 187 -4.87 3.36 -11.03
N ILE A 188 -5.41 4.56 -10.75
CA ILE A 188 -6.75 4.96 -11.20
C ILE A 188 -6.79 5.04 -12.73
N MET A 189 -5.78 5.66 -13.36
CA MET A 189 -5.70 5.74 -14.83
C MET A 189 -5.64 4.36 -15.47
N ASP A 190 -4.82 3.46 -14.93
CA ASP A 190 -4.71 2.07 -15.39
C ASP A 190 -6.05 1.32 -15.27
N MET A 191 -6.81 1.57 -14.20
CA MET A 191 -8.17 1.02 -14.08
C MET A 191 -9.11 1.56 -15.15
N MET A 192 -9.05 2.87 -15.43
CA MET A 192 -9.86 3.47 -16.49
C MET A 192 -9.51 2.90 -17.86
N ASP A 193 -8.23 2.69 -18.14
CA ASP A 193 -7.76 2.05 -19.38
C ASP A 193 -8.27 0.60 -19.48
N TYR A 194 -8.18 -0.16 -18.39
CA TYR A 194 -8.70 -1.53 -18.33
C TYR A 194 -10.21 -1.60 -18.61
N LEU A 195 -10.96 -0.62 -18.07
CA LEU A 195 -12.42 -0.52 -18.25
C LEU A 195 -12.81 0.11 -19.60
N HIS A 196 -11.85 0.53 -20.43
CA HIS A 196 -12.07 1.30 -21.66
C HIS A 196 -12.97 2.52 -21.42
N ALA A 197 -12.74 3.22 -20.31
CA ALA A 197 -13.60 4.30 -19.84
C ALA A 197 -12.90 5.67 -19.93
N PRO A 198 -13.66 6.74 -20.18
CA PRO A 198 -13.09 8.08 -20.36
C PRO A 198 -12.62 8.67 -19.03
N VAL A 199 -11.39 9.18 -19.01
CA VAL A 199 -10.74 9.74 -17.81
C VAL A 199 -11.44 11.01 -17.32
N GLU A 200 -12.04 11.77 -18.20
CA GLU A 200 -12.84 12.98 -17.85
C GLU A 200 -14.09 12.68 -17.03
N ASP A 201 -14.48 11.43 -16.91
CA ASP A 201 -15.61 10.99 -16.09
C ASP A 201 -15.19 10.45 -14.71
N VAL A 202 -13.88 10.52 -14.36
CA VAL A 202 -13.36 10.19 -13.04
C VAL A 202 -13.72 11.24 -12.00
N VAL A 203 -14.05 10.78 -10.81
CA VAL A 203 -14.26 11.57 -9.59
C VAL A 203 -13.47 10.94 -8.46
N VAL A 204 -12.63 11.71 -7.77
CA VAL A 204 -11.79 11.30 -6.64
C VAL A 204 -12.12 12.13 -5.42
#